data_72768d9581390eb9b6a81e4b0150f33d
#
_entry.id   72768d9581390eb9b6a81e4b0150f33d
#
_cell.length_a   1.000
_cell.length_b   1.000
_cell.length_c   1.000
_cell.angle_alpha   90.00
_cell.angle_beta   90.00
_cell.angle_gamma   90.00
#
_symmetry.space_group_name_H-M   'P 1'
#
loop_
_entity.id
_entity.type
_entity.pdbx_description
1 polymer ?
#
loop_
_entity_poly.entity_id
_entity_poly.type
_entity_poly.pdbx_seq_one_letter_code
_entity_poly.pdbx_strand_id
1 'polypeptide(L)'
;MSHATPGLAGPSPAPLGVQLFSVRNDIGPADLAGTLHRLAEMGFTHVEPYRILESAGLLADAMAAAGLRATAAHANVITEDRDALLAAAQQLGLSDLIVPWADPAGLSDRTGVAALAAAVNETARRAADAGLRVGYHNHDFEFSQQLDGVPAYEVLVDELDDDVLLELDTHWASVGGADVFELLPRLGDRVRYLHVTNEPPDDDDPPTLGVDLTGRMGEVLAAGRAMGAMPVVEVVVHEGDVFPVLERNAAFFLSQVRA
;
A
#
# COMPACT_ATOMS: atom_id res chain seq x y z
N MET A 1 -17.84 -49.54 -0.80
CA MET A 1 -17.51 -48.27 -1.50
C MET A 1 -17.64 -47.16 -0.45
N SER A 2 -16.50 -46.72 0.04
CA SER A 2 -16.44 -45.67 1.09
C SER A 2 -16.47 -44.31 0.39
N HIS A 3 -17.53 -43.54 0.60
CA HIS A 3 -17.59 -42.15 0.15
C HIS A 3 -16.76 -41.29 1.10
N ALA A 4 -15.59 -40.88 0.66
CA ALA A 4 -14.81 -39.84 1.33
C ALA A 4 -15.58 -38.51 1.20
N THR A 5 -16.02 -37.96 2.32
CA THR A 5 -16.59 -36.62 2.43
C THR A 5 -15.50 -35.61 2.06
N PRO A 6 -15.74 -34.66 1.13
CA PRO A 6 -14.78 -33.58 0.87
C PRO A 6 -14.60 -32.80 2.18
N GLY A 7 -13.37 -32.75 2.67
CA GLY A 7 -13.03 -31.89 3.80
C GLY A 7 -13.40 -30.45 3.47
N LEU A 8 -14.17 -29.81 4.35
CA LEU A 8 -14.44 -28.39 4.30
C LEU A 8 -13.08 -27.68 4.34
N ALA A 9 -12.70 -27.02 3.26
CA ALA A 9 -11.56 -26.12 3.29
C ALA A 9 -11.80 -25.11 4.42
N GLY A 10 -10.86 -25.00 5.34
CA GLY A 10 -10.93 -24.00 6.39
C GLY A 10 -11.08 -22.59 5.76
N PRO A 11 -11.55 -21.61 6.55
CA PRO A 11 -11.67 -20.24 6.04
C PRO A 11 -10.31 -19.82 5.45
N SER A 12 -10.35 -19.24 4.24
CA SER A 12 -9.15 -18.65 3.63
C SER A 12 -8.55 -17.66 4.63
N PRO A 13 -7.22 -17.62 4.76
CA PRO A 13 -6.58 -16.61 5.61
C PRO A 13 -7.00 -15.22 5.10
N ALA A 14 -7.22 -14.31 6.05
CA ALA A 14 -7.53 -12.93 5.68
C ALA A 14 -6.35 -12.35 4.88
N PRO A 15 -6.62 -11.50 3.88
CA PRO A 15 -5.58 -10.93 3.06
C PRO A 15 -4.67 -10.05 3.91
N LEU A 16 -3.37 -10.30 3.82
CA LEU A 16 -2.30 -9.48 4.39
C LEU A 16 -1.26 -9.29 3.31
N GLY A 17 -0.99 -8.04 2.97
CA GLY A 17 0.02 -7.64 2.00
C GLY A 17 1.33 -7.22 2.64
N VAL A 18 2.38 -7.20 1.83
CA VAL A 18 3.66 -6.55 2.15
C VAL A 18 4.15 -5.77 0.95
N GLN A 19 4.53 -4.51 1.18
CA GLN A 19 5.17 -3.68 0.16
C GLN A 19 6.60 -4.17 -0.08
N LEU A 20 6.91 -4.53 -1.33
CA LEU A 20 8.23 -5.11 -1.68
C LEU A 20 9.39 -4.11 -1.54
N PHE A 21 9.11 -2.82 -1.41
CA PHE A 21 10.13 -1.83 -1.06
C PHE A 21 10.77 -2.12 0.30
N SER A 22 10.03 -2.74 1.22
CA SER A 22 10.56 -3.19 2.52
C SER A 22 11.73 -4.17 2.38
N VAL A 23 11.73 -5.00 1.34
CA VAL A 23 12.77 -6.01 1.03
C VAL A 23 13.61 -5.64 -0.20
N ARG A 24 13.68 -4.35 -0.55
CA ARG A 24 14.34 -3.85 -1.78
C ARG A 24 15.79 -4.29 -1.96
N ASN A 25 16.47 -4.60 -0.85
CA ASN A 25 17.85 -5.07 -0.88
C ASN A 25 17.96 -6.60 -1.11
N ASP A 26 16.85 -7.33 -1.01
CA ASP A 26 16.77 -8.79 -1.02
C ASP A 26 15.96 -9.34 -2.20
N ILE A 27 15.60 -8.49 -3.17
CA ILE A 27 14.81 -8.84 -4.36
C ILE A 27 15.59 -8.71 -5.67
N GLY A 28 16.91 -8.85 -5.61
CA GLY A 28 17.72 -9.03 -6.83
C GLY A 28 17.27 -10.27 -7.61
N PRO A 29 17.57 -10.36 -8.92
CA PRO A 29 17.09 -11.49 -9.75
C PRO A 29 17.49 -12.88 -9.22
N ALA A 30 18.59 -13.00 -8.48
CA ALA A 30 19.03 -14.25 -7.87
C ALA A 30 18.28 -14.60 -6.59
N ASP A 31 17.77 -13.60 -5.85
CA ASP A 31 17.25 -13.76 -4.50
C ASP A 31 15.73 -13.68 -4.47
N LEU A 32 15.09 -13.09 -5.49
CA LEU A 32 13.67 -12.82 -5.57
C LEU A 32 12.79 -14.01 -5.18
N ALA A 33 13.04 -15.19 -5.76
CA ALA A 33 12.21 -16.36 -5.50
C ALA A 33 12.32 -16.83 -4.04
N GLY A 34 13.52 -16.80 -3.45
CA GLY A 34 13.76 -17.12 -2.05
C GLY A 34 13.08 -16.12 -1.11
N THR A 35 13.19 -14.85 -1.41
CA THR A 35 12.55 -13.77 -0.65
C THR A 35 11.04 -13.90 -0.65
N LEU A 36 10.42 -14.09 -1.82
CA LEU A 36 8.96 -14.24 -1.89
C LEU A 36 8.47 -15.52 -1.18
N HIS A 37 9.21 -16.61 -1.26
CA HIS A 37 8.89 -17.81 -0.51
C HIS A 37 8.94 -17.56 1.00
N ARG A 38 9.98 -16.87 1.49
CA ARG A 38 10.12 -16.50 2.90
C ARG A 38 8.97 -15.61 3.38
N LEU A 39 8.53 -14.63 2.58
CA LEU A 39 7.37 -13.82 2.89
C LEU A 39 6.08 -14.65 2.98
N ALA A 40 5.88 -15.61 2.08
CA ALA A 40 4.74 -16.52 2.13
C ALA A 40 4.75 -17.40 3.40
N GLU A 41 5.91 -17.89 3.82
CA GLU A 41 6.07 -18.67 5.07
C GLU A 41 5.73 -17.85 6.33
N MET A 42 5.92 -16.52 6.31
CA MET A 42 5.49 -15.61 7.39
C MET A 42 3.98 -15.42 7.45
N GLY A 43 3.25 -15.86 6.40
CA GLY A 43 1.79 -15.76 6.32
C GLY A 43 1.27 -14.60 5.50
N PHE A 44 2.13 -13.86 4.81
CA PHE A 44 1.68 -12.92 3.79
C PHE A 44 0.98 -13.70 2.67
N THR A 45 -0.09 -13.13 2.15
CA THR A 45 -0.87 -13.69 1.04
C THR A 45 -0.75 -12.84 -0.22
N HIS A 46 -0.35 -11.60 -0.03
CA HIS A 46 -0.19 -10.62 -1.10
C HIS A 46 1.15 -9.91 -0.96
N VAL A 47 1.64 -9.47 -2.11
CA VAL A 47 2.75 -8.52 -2.20
C VAL A 47 2.30 -7.30 -2.98
N GLU A 48 2.91 -6.17 -2.70
CA GLU A 48 2.74 -4.97 -3.47
C GLU A 48 4.07 -4.64 -4.17
N PRO A 49 4.16 -4.93 -5.48
CA PRO A 49 5.36 -4.64 -6.26
C PRO A 49 5.56 -3.13 -6.49
N TYR A 50 6.81 -2.78 -6.79
CA TYR A 50 7.19 -1.47 -7.31
C TYR A 50 8.13 -1.65 -8.51
N ARG A 51 8.34 -0.59 -9.33
CA ARG A 51 9.16 -0.66 -10.56
C ARG A 51 8.79 -1.83 -11.47
N ILE A 52 7.49 -2.01 -11.69
CA ILE A 52 6.96 -3.16 -12.40
C ILE A 52 7.39 -3.24 -13.86
N LEU A 53 7.78 -2.12 -14.49
CA LEU A 53 8.26 -2.11 -15.88
C LEU A 53 9.52 -2.97 -16.07
N GLU A 54 10.38 -3.01 -15.03
CA GLU A 54 11.67 -3.68 -15.11
C GLU A 54 11.58 -5.17 -14.73
N SER A 55 10.54 -5.56 -13.97
CA SER A 55 10.52 -6.82 -13.24
C SER A 55 9.27 -7.69 -13.43
N ALA A 56 8.25 -7.23 -14.17
CA ALA A 56 6.95 -7.90 -14.23
C ALA A 56 7.02 -9.41 -14.54
N GLY A 57 7.83 -9.82 -15.52
CA GLY A 57 7.95 -11.23 -15.89
C GLY A 57 8.56 -12.09 -14.77
N LEU A 58 9.64 -11.63 -14.17
CA LEU A 58 10.31 -12.33 -13.06
C LEU A 58 9.42 -12.38 -11.82
N LEU A 59 8.72 -11.27 -11.52
CA LEU A 59 7.79 -11.19 -10.39
C LEU A 59 6.61 -12.14 -10.57
N ALA A 60 5.99 -12.19 -11.75
CA ALA A 60 4.85 -13.07 -12.01
C ALA A 60 5.19 -14.53 -11.72
N ASP A 61 6.31 -15.03 -12.26
CA ASP A 61 6.76 -16.41 -12.06
C ASP A 61 7.09 -16.69 -10.57
N ALA A 62 7.80 -15.77 -9.93
CA ALA A 62 8.21 -15.94 -8.52
C ALA A 62 7.02 -15.88 -7.56
N MET A 63 6.05 -14.97 -7.79
CA MET A 63 4.81 -14.91 -7.01
C MET A 63 3.99 -16.19 -7.16
N ALA A 64 3.82 -16.68 -8.39
CA ALA A 64 3.10 -17.91 -8.64
C ALA A 64 3.74 -19.11 -7.93
N ALA A 65 5.08 -19.21 -7.95
CA ALA A 65 5.83 -20.28 -7.27
C ALA A 65 5.69 -20.20 -5.75
N ALA A 66 5.63 -19.00 -5.17
CA ALA A 66 5.46 -18.76 -3.73
C ALA A 66 3.98 -18.83 -3.28
N GLY A 67 3.01 -18.90 -4.19
CA GLY A 67 1.58 -18.85 -3.86
C GLY A 67 1.11 -17.46 -3.43
N LEU A 68 1.87 -16.41 -3.74
CA LEU A 68 1.54 -15.01 -3.46
C LEU A 68 0.78 -14.40 -4.63
N ARG A 69 0.02 -13.34 -4.34
CA ARG A 69 -0.72 -12.55 -5.32
C ARG A 69 -0.31 -11.09 -5.20
N ALA A 70 -0.58 -10.32 -6.25
CA ALA A 70 -0.56 -8.87 -6.20
C ALA A 70 -1.93 -8.36 -6.68
N THR A 71 -2.50 -7.37 -5.98
CA THR A 71 -3.72 -6.67 -6.40
C THR A 71 -3.40 -5.24 -6.78
N ALA A 72 -2.45 -4.63 -6.11
CA ALA A 72 -1.93 -3.29 -6.38
C ALA A 72 -0.42 -3.33 -6.62
N ALA A 73 0.10 -2.30 -7.24
CA ALA A 73 1.52 -2.02 -7.34
C ALA A 73 1.80 -0.52 -7.34
N HIS A 74 2.90 -0.12 -6.74
CA HIS A 74 3.43 1.23 -6.86
C HIS A 74 3.99 1.47 -8.26
N ALA A 75 3.41 2.42 -8.98
CA ALA A 75 3.82 2.82 -10.33
C ALA A 75 3.55 4.31 -10.53
N ASN A 76 4.52 5.05 -11.05
CA ASN A 76 4.29 6.46 -11.35
C ASN A 76 3.59 6.62 -12.71
N VAL A 77 2.30 6.34 -12.71
CA VAL A 77 1.44 6.37 -13.90
C VAL A 77 1.37 7.74 -14.59
N ILE A 78 1.87 8.80 -13.94
CA ILE A 78 1.90 10.16 -14.49
C ILE A 78 3.11 10.36 -15.40
N THR A 79 4.26 9.78 -15.04
CA THR A 79 5.55 10.05 -15.71
C THR A 79 6.11 8.85 -16.48
N GLU A 80 5.70 7.63 -16.14
CA GLU A 80 6.15 6.42 -16.82
C GLU A 80 5.34 6.11 -18.09
N ASP A 81 5.90 5.24 -18.94
CA ASP A 81 5.20 4.77 -20.16
C ASP A 81 3.94 3.98 -19.75
N ARG A 82 2.80 4.57 -20.04
CA ARG A 82 1.50 4.04 -19.66
C ARG A 82 1.20 2.69 -20.32
N ASP A 83 1.44 2.57 -21.60
CA ASP A 83 1.10 1.34 -22.33
C ASP A 83 1.96 0.18 -21.81
N ALA A 84 3.21 0.45 -21.49
CA ALA A 84 4.09 -0.51 -20.84
C ALA A 84 3.62 -0.85 -19.41
N LEU A 85 3.16 0.15 -18.64
CA LEU A 85 2.59 -0.08 -17.29
C LEU A 85 1.32 -0.94 -17.36
N LEU A 86 0.42 -0.67 -18.31
CA LEU A 86 -0.79 -1.47 -18.48
C LEU A 86 -0.45 -2.92 -18.85
N ALA A 87 0.52 -3.14 -19.73
CA ALA A 87 0.98 -4.48 -20.08
C ALA A 87 1.61 -5.20 -18.87
N ALA A 88 2.45 -4.53 -18.10
CA ALA A 88 3.05 -5.07 -16.88
C ALA A 88 1.98 -5.40 -15.81
N ALA A 89 1.01 -4.53 -15.62
CA ALA A 89 -0.12 -4.76 -14.72
C ALA A 89 -0.94 -6.00 -15.12
N GLN A 90 -1.25 -6.16 -16.39
CA GLN A 90 -1.94 -7.34 -16.90
C GLN A 90 -1.12 -8.63 -16.69
N GLN A 91 0.20 -8.57 -16.91
CA GLN A 91 1.08 -9.71 -16.69
C GLN A 91 1.13 -10.15 -15.23
N LEU A 92 1.08 -9.18 -14.29
CA LEU A 92 1.07 -9.43 -12.85
C LEU A 92 -0.32 -9.74 -12.30
N GLY A 93 -1.39 -9.59 -13.10
CA GLY A 93 -2.77 -9.78 -12.66
C GLY A 93 -3.26 -8.69 -11.70
N LEU A 94 -2.70 -7.48 -11.81
CA LEU A 94 -3.09 -6.33 -10.98
C LEU A 94 -4.48 -5.81 -11.37
N SER A 95 -5.18 -5.28 -10.40
CA SER A 95 -6.40 -4.47 -10.60
C SER A 95 -6.16 -2.98 -10.37
N ASP A 96 -5.11 -2.64 -9.63
CA ASP A 96 -4.87 -1.28 -9.16
C ASP A 96 -3.41 -0.84 -9.39
N LEU A 97 -3.24 0.42 -9.79
CA LEU A 97 -1.93 1.07 -9.89
C LEU A 97 -1.94 2.28 -8.95
N ILE A 98 -1.00 2.32 -8.04
CA ILE A 98 -0.92 3.35 -7.01
C ILE A 98 0.21 4.32 -7.36
N VAL A 99 -0.11 5.61 -7.43
CA VAL A 99 0.88 6.69 -7.52
C VAL A 99 1.63 6.75 -6.19
N PRO A 100 2.92 6.37 -6.16
CA PRO A 100 3.62 6.17 -4.88
C PRO A 100 4.17 7.45 -4.28
N TRP A 101 4.28 8.52 -5.06
CA TRP A 101 4.96 9.73 -4.62
C TRP A 101 4.67 10.90 -5.56
N ALA A 102 4.60 12.10 -5.00
CA ALA A 102 4.56 13.36 -5.73
C ALA A 102 5.65 14.31 -5.23
N ASP A 103 6.12 15.22 -6.08
CA ASP A 103 7.11 16.22 -5.66
C ASP A 103 6.48 17.18 -4.63
N PRO A 104 7.01 17.24 -3.38
CA PRO A 104 6.49 18.15 -2.36
C PRO A 104 6.44 19.62 -2.80
N ALA A 105 7.37 20.04 -3.68
CA ALA A 105 7.37 21.40 -4.21
C ALA A 105 6.09 21.69 -5.05
N GLY A 106 5.56 20.67 -5.72
CA GLY A 106 4.30 20.75 -6.47
C GLY A 106 3.06 20.90 -5.58
N LEU A 107 3.16 20.61 -4.30
CA LEU A 107 2.05 20.70 -3.34
C LEU A 107 2.07 22.00 -2.52
N SER A 108 2.98 22.92 -2.83
CA SER A 108 3.17 24.16 -2.09
C SER A 108 2.02 25.19 -2.24
N ASP A 109 1.16 25.00 -3.23
CA ASP A 109 -0.02 25.82 -3.43
C ASP A 109 -1.18 25.03 -4.06
N ARG A 110 -2.39 25.62 -4.06
CA ARG A 110 -3.59 25.00 -4.62
C ARG A 110 -3.48 24.71 -6.11
N THR A 111 -2.71 25.51 -6.85
CA THR A 111 -2.54 25.32 -8.30
C THR A 111 -1.76 24.04 -8.58
N GLY A 112 -0.72 23.80 -7.81
CA GLY A 112 0.08 22.57 -7.92
C GLY A 112 -0.72 21.33 -7.50
N VAL A 113 -1.49 21.43 -6.40
CA VAL A 113 -2.38 20.32 -5.96
C VAL A 113 -3.42 20.02 -7.05
N ALA A 114 -4.09 21.04 -7.61
CA ALA A 114 -5.06 20.86 -8.69
C ALA A 114 -4.41 20.25 -9.95
N ALA A 115 -3.17 20.62 -10.26
CA ALA A 115 -2.42 20.02 -11.38
C ALA A 115 -2.12 18.53 -11.16
N LEU A 116 -1.71 18.17 -9.95
CA LEU A 116 -1.50 16.77 -9.57
C LEU A 116 -2.81 15.96 -9.65
N ALA A 117 -3.88 16.48 -9.05
CA ALA A 117 -5.20 15.84 -9.08
C ALA A 117 -5.68 15.63 -10.53
N ALA A 118 -5.56 16.66 -11.38
CA ALA A 118 -5.94 16.56 -12.79
C ALA A 118 -5.15 15.47 -13.54
N ALA A 119 -3.84 15.33 -13.26
CA ALA A 119 -3.01 14.32 -13.87
C ALA A 119 -3.39 12.89 -13.40
N VAL A 120 -3.67 12.71 -12.10
CA VAL A 120 -4.13 11.44 -11.53
C VAL A 120 -5.50 11.08 -12.12
N ASN A 121 -6.47 12.00 -12.11
CA ASN A 121 -7.82 11.79 -12.63
C ASN A 121 -7.82 11.44 -14.14
N GLU A 122 -7.02 12.13 -14.93
CA GLU A 122 -6.85 11.82 -16.36
C GLU A 122 -6.31 10.41 -16.57
N THR A 123 -5.34 10.01 -15.72
CA THR A 123 -4.76 8.67 -15.80
C THR A 123 -5.75 7.61 -15.33
N ALA A 124 -6.53 7.88 -14.28
CA ALA A 124 -7.56 6.97 -13.79
C ALA A 124 -8.61 6.67 -14.86
N ARG A 125 -9.12 7.70 -15.54
CA ARG A 125 -10.07 7.54 -16.64
C ARG A 125 -9.52 6.66 -17.76
N ARG A 126 -8.24 6.80 -18.10
CA ARG A 126 -7.61 5.99 -19.15
C ARG A 126 -7.29 4.56 -18.70
N ALA A 127 -6.94 4.37 -17.44
CA ALA A 127 -6.70 3.04 -16.87
C ALA A 127 -8.01 2.23 -16.81
N ALA A 128 -9.14 2.89 -16.56
CA ALA A 128 -10.46 2.28 -16.54
C ALA A 128 -10.83 1.60 -17.86
N ASP A 129 -10.42 2.15 -19.01
CA ASP A 129 -10.62 1.51 -20.33
C ASP A 129 -9.89 0.16 -20.45
N ALA A 130 -8.82 -0.04 -19.67
CA ALA A 130 -8.07 -1.29 -19.58
C ALA A 130 -8.52 -2.18 -18.41
N GLY A 131 -9.56 -1.79 -17.66
CA GLY A 131 -10.07 -2.51 -16.50
C GLY A 131 -9.21 -2.35 -15.24
N LEU A 132 -8.35 -1.33 -15.20
CA LEU A 132 -7.50 -0.99 -14.06
C LEU A 132 -8.03 0.26 -13.35
N ARG A 133 -7.79 0.36 -12.06
CA ARG A 133 -8.05 1.56 -11.27
C ARG A 133 -6.72 2.23 -10.89
N VAL A 134 -6.79 3.50 -10.57
CA VAL A 134 -5.64 4.26 -10.09
C VAL A 134 -5.90 4.72 -8.66
N GLY A 135 -4.87 4.71 -7.84
CA GLY A 135 -4.90 5.22 -6.49
C GLY A 135 -3.72 6.16 -6.20
N TYR A 136 -3.77 6.76 -5.03
CA TYR A 136 -2.72 7.65 -4.53
C TYR A 136 -2.28 7.21 -3.14
N HIS A 137 -0.97 7.17 -2.92
CA HIS A 137 -0.31 6.89 -1.65
C HIS A 137 0.31 8.17 -1.10
N ASN A 138 0.13 8.40 0.20
CA ASN A 138 0.63 9.59 0.89
C ASN A 138 1.94 9.35 1.64
N HIS A 139 2.65 10.46 1.88
CA HIS A 139 3.71 10.58 2.85
C HIS A 139 3.34 11.63 3.93
N ASP A 140 4.30 12.06 4.71
CA ASP A 140 4.13 13.05 5.77
C ASP A 140 3.93 14.48 5.25
N PHE A 141 4.59 14.80 4.14
CA PHE A 141 4.61 16.17 3.62
C PHE A 141 3.24 16.64 3.10
N GLU A 142 2.36 15.76 2.63
CA GLU A 142 1.00 16.14 2.24
C GLU A 142 0.16 16.59 3.42
N PHE A 143 0.46 16.09 4.62
CA PHE A 143 -0.25 16.46 5.85
C PHE A 143 0.41 17.64 6.55
N SER A 144 1.74 17.69 6.61
CA SER A 144 2.47 18.78 7.26
C SER A 144 2.37 20.10 6.46
N GLN A 145 2.22 20.02 5.14
CA GLN A 145 2.03 21.19 4.28
C GLN A 145 0.61 21.71 4.34
N GLN A 146 0.47 23.00 4.69
CA GLN A 146 -0.83 23.64 4.91
C GLN A 146 -1.13 24.64 3.80
N LEU A 147 -2.31 24.53 3.18
CA LEU A 147 -2.84 25.44 2.18
C LEU A 147 -4.03 26.19 2.79
N ASP A 148 -3.83 27.45 3.15
CA ASP A 148 -4.84 28.26 3.87
C ASP A 148 -5.36 27.61 5.17
N GLY A 149 -4.50 26.86 5.86
CA GLY A 149 -4.85 26.17 7.10
C GLY A 149 -5.53 24.80 6.91
N VAL A 150 -5.54 24.27 5.70
CA VAL A 150 -6.02 22.91 5.35
C VAL A 150 -4.83 22.09 4.88
N PRO A 151 -4.64 20.84 5.38
CA PRO A 151 -3.59 19.96 4.86
C PRO A 151 -3.67 19.78 3.34
N ALA A 152 -2.53 19.80 2.66
CA ALA A 152 -2.49 19.62 1.21
C ALA A 152 -3.10 18.26 0.79
N TYR A 153 -2.99 17.23 1.63
CA TYR A 153 -3.65 15.94 1.43
C TYR A 153 -5.16 16.07 1.30
N GLU A 154 -5.80 16.82 2.20
CA GLU A 154 -7.26 16.99 2.17
C GLU A 154 -7.71 17.76 0.93
N VAL A 155 -6.94 18.80 0.55
CA VAL A 155 -7.20 19.53 -0.67
C VAL A 155 -7.05 18.63 -1.91
N LEU A 156 -6.02 17.77 -1.91
CA LEU A 156 -5.82 16.79 -3.00
C LEU A 156 -6.98 15.80 -3.10
N VAL A 157 -7.40 15.22 -1.98
CA VAL A 157 -8.50 14.24 -1.94
C VAL A 157 -9.82 14.86 -2.44
N ASP A 158 -10.07 16.13 -2.13
CA ASP A 158 -11.26 16.86 -2.61
C ASP A 158 -11.24 17.14 -4.12
N GLU A 159 -10.04 17.23 -4.74
CA GLU A 159 -9.86 17.44 -6.18
C GLU A 159 -9.76 16.13 -6.99
N LEU A 160 -9.54 14.99 -6.32
CA LEU A 160 -9.51 13.69 -6.98
C LEU A 160 -10.93 13.19 -7.28
N ASP A 161 -11.12 12.62 -8.47
CA ASP A 161 -12.37 11.96 -8.86
C ASP A 161 -12.71 10.84 -7.85
N ASP A 162 -14.01 10.57 -7.61
CA ASP A 162 -14.48 9.62 -6.60
C ASP A 162 -14.02 8.17 -6.82
N ASP A 163 -13.68 7.80 -8.05
CA ASP A 163 -13.19 6.48 -8.43
C ASP A 163 -11.66 6.31 -8.26
N VAL A 164 -10.95 7.39 -7.94
CA VAL A 164 -9.55 7.32 -7.54
C VAL A 164 -9.44 6.74 -6.13
N LEU A 165 -8.72 5.64 -6.02
CA LEU A 165 -8.52 4.93 -4.76
C LEU A 165 -7.54 5.68 -3.85
N LEU A 166 -7.63 5.40 -2.56
CA LEU A 166 -6.66 5.86 -1.59
C LEU A 166 -5.95 4.65 -0.97
N GLU A 167 -4.64 4.73 -0.98
CA GLU A 167 -3.77 3.91 -0.17
C GLU A 167 -3.22 4.79 0.94
N LEU A 168 -3.83 4.67 2.11
CA LEU A 168 -3.45 5.50 3.24
C LEU A 168 -2.28 4.86 3.99
N ASP A 169 -1.13 5.53 3.95
CA ASP A 169 -0.06 5.24 4.90
C ASP A 169 -0.35 5.91 6.24
N THR A 170 -0.64 5.07 7.22
CA THR A 170 -1.08 5.53 8.55
C THR A 170 0.06 6.06 9.38
N HIS A 171 1.28 5.54 9.19
CA HIS A 171 2.48 6.03 9.86
C HIS A 171 2.85 7.42 9.35
N TRP A 172 3.00 7.59 8.04
CA TRP A 172 3.33 8.88 7.46
C TRP A 172 2.25 9.94 7.67
N ALA A 173 0.97 9.55 7.64
CA ALA A 173 -0.11 10.48 7.99
C ALA A 173 0.05 11.00 9.42
N SER A 174 0.34 10.11 10.38
CA SER A 174 0.61 10.49 11.78
C SER A 174 1.86 11.35 11.89
N VAL A 175 2.95 11.01 11.23
CA VAL A 175 4.18 11.83 11.21
C VAL A 175 3.86 13.23 10.70
N GLY A 176 3.08 13.35 9.65
CA GLY A 176 2.69 14.62 9.03
C GLY A 176 1.67 15.45 9.84
N GLY A 177 1.15 14.93 10.93
CA GLY A 177 0.26 15.68 11.84
C GLY A 177 -1.22 15.28 11.79
N ALA A 178 -1.59 14.25 11.03
CA ALA A 178 -2.98 13.81 10.96
C ALA A 178 -3.42 13.01 12.20
N ASP A 179 -4.70 13.14 12.55
CA ASP A 179 -5.40 12.17 13.37
C ASP A 179 -6.00 11.09 12.45
N VAL A 180 -5.34 9.92 12.41
CA VAL A 180 -5.74 8.79 11.56
C VAL A 180 -7.15 8.30 11.91
N PHE A 181 -7.58 8.41 13.18
CA PHE A 181 -8.90 7.96 13.61
C PHE A 181 -10.03 8.91 13.21
N GLU A 182 -9.72 10.19 13.01
CA GLU A 182 -10.64 11.17 12.43
C GLU A 182 -10.61 11.09 10.90
N LEU A 183 -9.44 10.82 10.32
CA LEU A 183 -9.23 10.79 8.89
C LEU A 183 -9.91 9.59 8.21
N LEU A 184 -9.70 8.37 8.73
CA LEU A 184 -10.24 7.13 8.14
C LEU A 184 -11.76 7.17 7.88
N PRO A 185 -12.61 7.55 8.86
CA PRO A 185 -14.06 7.64 8.61
C PRO A 185 -14.44 8.68 7.55
N ARG A 186 -13.65 9.74 7.38
CA ARG A 186 -13.90 10.79 6.37
C ARG A 186 -13.56 10.31 4.97
N LEU A 187 -12.49 9.54 4.82
CA LEU A 187 -12.05 8.98 3.55
C LEU A 187 -12.96 7.82 3.09
N GLY A 188 -13.53 7.08 4.04
CA GLY A 188 -14.51 6.04 3.80
C GLY A 188 -13.99 4.90 2.91
N ASP A 189 -14.84 4.39 2.05
CA ASP A 189 -14.59 3.24 1.17
C ASP A 189 -13.64 3.53 -0.01
N ARG A 190 -13.23 4.80 -0.20
CA ARG A 190 -12.13 5.13 -1.10
C ARG A 190 -10.79 4.57 -0.62
N VAL A 191 -10.62 4.36 0.70
CA VAL A 191 -9.44 3.68 1.26
C VAL A 191 -9.52 2.19 0.95
N ARG A 192 -8.71 1.73 0.01
CA ARG A 192 -8.66 0.33 -0.42
C ARG A 192 -7.47 -0.42 0.16
N TYR A 193 -6.43 0.30 0.49
CA TYR A 193 -5.20 -0.22 1.07
C TYR A 193 -4.79 0.64 2.26
N LEU A 194 -4.24 -0.01 3.28
CA LEU A 194 -3.65 0.65 4.44
C LEU A 194 -2.20 0.21 4.55
N HIS A 195 -1.28 1.13 4.35
CA HIS A 195 0.09 0.89 4.74
C HIS A 195 0.21 1.01 6.26
N VAL A 196 0.75 -0.04 6.86
CA VAL A 196 0.76 -0.23 8.30
C VAL A 196 2.10 -0.82 8.76
N THR A 197 2.55 -0.38 9.92
CA THR A 197 3.65 -0.99 10.66
C THR A 197 3.32 -1.03 12.14
N ASN A 198 3.75 -2.08 12.85
CA ASN A 198 3.59 -2.21 14.30
C ASN A 198 4.94 -2.08 15.04
N GLU A 199 5.95 -1.56 14.36
CA GLU A 199 7.23 -1.26 15.00
C GLU A 199 7.14 0.09 15.70
N PRO A 200 7.80 0.25 16.86
CA PRO A 200 7.99 1.56 17.45
C PRO A 200 8.85 2.41 16.50
N PRO A 201 8.67 3.75 16.50
CA PRO A 201 9.55 4.62 15.74
C PRO A 201 11.01 4.41 16.18
N ASP A 202 11.91 4.38 15.22
CA ASP A 202 13.35 4.35 15.47
C ASP A 202 13.85 5.75 15.86
N ASP A 203 15.07 5.83 16.46
CA ASP A 203 15.67 7.10 16.86
C ASP A 203 15.92 8.04 15.64
N ASP A 204 15.99 7.49 14.44
CA ASP A 204 16.17 8.23 13.18
C ASP A 204 14.84 8.58 12.48
N ASP A 205 13.70 8.11 12.98
CA ASP A 205 12.40 8.48 12.44
C ASP A 205 12.06 9.94 12.77
N PRO A 206 11.41 10.68 11.87
CA PRO A 206 10.93 12.01 12.17
C PRO A 206 9.90 11.96 13.30
N PRO A 207 9.87 12.98 14.18
CA PRO A 207 8.91 13.01 15.29
C PRO A 207 7.47 13.03 14.77
N THR A 208 6.63 12.19 15.36
CA THR A 208 5.20 12.17 15.07
C THR A 208 4.55 13.49 15.51
N LEU A 209 3.95 14.22 14.58
CA LEU A 209 3.25 15.48 14.83
C LEU A 209 1.76 15.28 15.10
N GLY A 210 1.19 14.17 14.64
CA GLY A 210 -0.21 13.80 14.81
C GLY A 210 -0.44 12.82 15.96
N VAL A 211 -1.38 11.90 15.78
CA VAL A 211 -1.72 10.90 16.80
C VAL A 211 -0.66 9.79 16.80
N ASP A 212 -0.08 9.55 17.95
CA ASP A 212 0.80 8.40 18.17
C ASP A 212 0.01 7.08 18.04
N LEU A 213 0.42 6.25 17.10
CA LEU A 213 -0.20 4.96 16.82
C LEU A 213 0.40 3.80 17.63
N THR A 214 1.41 4.07 18.47
CA THR A 214 2.06 3.06 19.30
C THR A 214 1.03 2.35 20.18
N GLY A 215 0.94 1.03 20.04
CA GLY A 215 -0.04 0.20 20.75
C GLY A 215 -1.48 0.33 20.28
N ARG A 216 -1.81 1.19 19.30
CA ARG A 216 -3.16 1.41 18.77
C ARG A 216 -3.40 0.82 17.38
N MET A 217 -2.42 0.16 16.80
CA MET A 217 -2.52 -0.40 15.45
C MET A 217 -3.70 -1.40 15.29
N GLY A 218 -4.10 -2.08 16.37
CA GLY A 218 -5.31 -2.92 16.36
C GLY A 218 -6.59 -2.13 16.09
N GLU A 219 -6.71 -0.88 16.56
CA GLU A 219 -7.86 0.01 16.28
C GLU A 219 -7.86 0.46 14.81
N VAL A 220 -6.68 0.80 14.28
CA VAL A 220 -6.50 1.16 12.85
C VAL A 220 -6.96 0.01 11.94
N LEU A 221 -6.52 -1.21 12.25
CA LEU A 221 -6.92 -2.40 11.49
C LEU A 221 -8.42 -2.68 11.58
N ALA A 222 -9.03 -2.46 12.74
CA ALA A 222 -10.47 -2.62 12.91
C ALA A 222 -11.25 -1.62 12.05
N ALA A 223 -10.82 -0.36 12.02
CA ALA A 223 -11.39 0.67 11.16
C ALA A 223 -11.21 0.32 9.67
N GLY A 224 -10.01 -0.08 9.25
CA GLY A 224 -9.73 -0.50 7.88
C GLY A 224 -10.60 -1.68 7.44
N ARG A 225 -10.74 -2.70 8.27
CA ARG A 225 -11.62 -3.84 7.97
C ARG A 225 -13.07 -3.43 7.78
N ALA A 226 -13.57 -2.52 8.60
CA ALA A 226 -14.94 -2.01 8.47
C ALA A 226 -15.20 -1.33 7.12
N MET A 227 -14.17 -0.76 6.51
CA MET A 227 -14.21 -0.14 5.18
C MET A 227 -13.85 -1.09 4.04
N GLY A 228 -13.40 -2.32 4.35
CA GLY A 228 -12.95 -3.30 3.36
C GLY A 228 -11.54 -3.03 2.82
N ALA A 229 -10.75 -2.23 3.51
CA ALA A 229 -9.36 -1.96 3.15
C ALA A 229 -8.46 -3.15 3.48
N MET A 230 -7.51 -3.44 2.59
CA MET A 230 -6.49 -4.48 2.79
C MET A 230 -5.27 -3.88 3.51
N PRO A 231 -4.83 -4.46 4.63
CA PRO A 231 -3.58 -4.05 5.25
C PRO A 231 -2.39 -4.52 4.43
N VAL A 232 -1.43 -3.62 4.23
CA VAL A 232 -0.15 -3.86 3.57
C VAL A 232 0.96 -3.40 4.53
N VAL A 233 1.80 -4.34 4.95
CA VAL A 233 2.92 -4.00 5.83
C VAL A 233 4.01 -3.30 5.01
N GLU A 234 4.46 -2.14 5.48
CA GLU A 234 5.62 -1.47 4.94
C GLU A 234 6.62 -1.12 6.04
N VAL A 235 7.89 -1.45 5.79
CA VAL A 235 9.03 -1.06 6.62
C VAL A 235 10.00 -0.29 5.74
N VAL A 236 9.97 1.05 5.85
CA VAL A 236 10.77 1.93 4.97
C VAL A 236 12.20 2.10 5.48
N VAL A 237 12.34 2.37 6.77
CA VAL A 237 13.62 2.58 7.43
C VAL A 237 13.93 1.37 8.28
N HIS A 238 15.04 0.69 7.98
CA HIS A 238 15.56 -0.39 8.80
C HIS A 238 17.04 -0.62 8.49
N GLU A 239 17.85 -0.66 9.54
CA GLU A 239 19.24 -1.08 9.44
C GLU A 239 19.36 -2.59 9.67
N GLY A 240 20.03 -3.31 8.76
CA GLY A 240 20.29 -4.73 8.86
C GLY A 240 19.23 -5.63 8.22
N ASP A 241 18.99 -6.82 8.79
CA ASP A 241 18.05 -7.81 8.28
C ASP A 241 16.59 -7.40 8.61
N VAL A 242 15.81 -7.02 7.60
CA VAL A 242 14.41 -6.59 7.75
C VAL A 242 13.45 -7.74 8.05
N PHE A 243 13.81 -8.97 7.76
CA PHE A 243 12.89 -10.10 7.88
C PHE A 243 12.39 -10.37 9.31
N PRO A 244 13.21 -10.27 10.38
CA PRO A 244 12.69 -10.38 11.74
C PRO A 244 11.63 -9.32 12.08
N VAL A 245 11.73 -8.14 11.50
CA VAL A 245 10.73 -7.07 11.65
C VAL A 245 9.45 -7.45 10.94
N LEU A 246 9.54 -7.91 9.69
CA LEU A 246 8.38 -8.37 8.91
C LEU A 246 7.70 -9.57 9.58
N GLU A 247 8.45 -10.51 10.16
CA GLU A 247 7.90 -11.66 10.88
C GLU A 247 7.07 -11.21 12.10
N ARG A 248 7.59 -10.27 12.92
CA ARG A 248 6.85 -9.71 14.04
C ARG A 248 5.57 -8.99 13.58
N ASN A 249 5.67 -8.17 12.53
CA ASN A 249 4.51 -7.50 11.95
C ASN A 249 3.47 -8.51 11.47
N ALA A 250 3.88 -9.50 10.67
CA ALA A 250 2.97 -10.54 10.18
C ALA A 250 2.27 -11.26 11.32
N ALA A 251 3.01 -11.69 12.34
CA ALA A 251 2.45 -12.37 13.52
C ALA A 251 1.43 -11.50 14.25
N PHE A 252 1.73 -10.20 14.45
CA PHE A 252 0.81 -9.24 15.06
C PHE A 252 -0.47 -9.12 14.23
N PHE A 253 -0.37 -8.77 12.94
CA PHE A 253 -1.55 -8.54 12.09
C PHE A 253 -2.41 -9.78 11.94
N LEU A 254 -1.82 -10.95 11.78
CA LEU A 254 -2.57 -12.21 11.71
C LEU A 254 -3.28 -12.55 13.02
N SER A 255 -2.76 -12.13 14.16
CA SER A 255 -3.44 -12.29 15.45
C SER A 255 -4.70 -11.43 15.56
N GLN A 256 -4.69 -10.22 14.99
CA GLN A 256 -5.83 -9.30 15.00
C GLN A 256 -7.01 -9.75 14.12
N VAL A 257 -6.75 -10.62 13.16
CA VAL A 257 -7.80 -11.15 12.25
C VAL A 257 -8.56 -12.30 12.87
N ARG A 258 -7.96 -13.00 13.84
CA ARG A 258 -8.55 -14.17 14.51
C ARG A 258 -9.37 -13.81 15.75
N ALA A 259 -9.30 -12.57 16.18
CA ALA A 259 -10.05 -12.03 17.30
C ALA A 259 -11.38 -11.42 16.84
#